data_4c8614c700f6c2fdd3cc527a6983be44
#
_entry.id   4c8614c700f6c2fdd3cc527a6983be44
#
_cell.length_a   1.000
_cell.length_b   1.000
_cell.length_c   1.000
_cell.angle_alpha   90.00
_cell.angle_beta   90.00
_cell.angle_gamma   90.00
#
_symmetry.space_group_name_H-M   'P 1'
#
loop_
_entity.id
_entity.type
_entity.pdbx_description
1 polymer ?
#
loop_
_entity_poly.entity_id
_entity_poly.type
_entity_poly.pdbx_seq_one_letter_code
_entity_poly.pdbx_strand_id
1 'polypeptide(L)'
;MSFFESLLVLLLVAIVLLQISRRLSVPYPSMLALAGAAVALVPGMPYISLDPHTALALFIAPALLDAAFDFPLGIARRFWLPLLVFAIGGVCVTAAAVAFVGWAVAGLPIAAALVLGAIVAPPDAAAATAVLSSMSIPRSTDTVLRGESLFNDAAALLIFDAALSVQSAGNLDTAVALHLSLAVPGGILLGIIAAGVVRYLMRFVAGTLGGILLQFVQTFLLWIIAERLGLSAVLAIVAFAMTLARSSEARSSARMRVQSYAVWTAVVFVLNVMAFLLMGMQVRDIVGGMPADHLWDAATFSLLTIVIVIAVRFVVCLGFNRVNSWYELRRGRPEPATVTQALLAGWCGMRGLVTLATAFALPADFPQRDVVVLTAFAVVLATLVVQGLTLTPIIRWLGLDRRAEGHGELAVLRGKIALAGLSKLDGATEAEADLLRSKFRIEQQAASRTEDAKSLDTYRRLALKAIAGQREELERLRLVHKVNVDEYNLLLEEIDWRELSVLPEDARRIEES
;
A
#
# COMPACT_ATOMS: atom_id res chain seq x y z
N MET A 1 31.34 -2.27 9.85
CA MET A 1 30.19 -2.30 10.79
C MET A 1 29.56 -3.68 10.69
N SER A 2 29.06 -4.23 11.81
CA SER A 2 28.25 -5.45 11.75
C SER A 2 26.91 -5.16 11.04
N PHE A 3 26.28 -6.21 10.51
CA PHE A 3 24.94 -6.09 9.90
C PHE A 3 23.94 -5.39 10.85
N PHE A 4 24.01 -5.74 12.12
CA PHE A 4 23.14 -5.17 13.16
C PHE A 4 23.38 -3.66 13.38
N GLU A 5 24.63 -3.23 13.46
CA GLU A 5 24.99 -1.81 13.55
C GLU A 5 24.50 -1.02 12.34
N SER A 6 24.69 -1.58 11.14
CA SER A 6 24.21 -0.97 9.89
C SER A 6 22.70 -0.80 9.90
N LEU A 7 21.97 -1.84 10.32
CA LEU A 7 20.51 -1.79 10.42
C LEU A 7 20.03 -0.70 11.40
N LEU A 8 20.66 -0.61 12.58
CA LEU A 8 20.32 0.41 13.58
C LEU A 8 20.58 1.84 13.07
N VAL A 9 21.72 2.06 12.41
CA VAL A 9 22.05 3.37 11.82
C VAL A 9 21.02 3.74 10.76
N LEU A 10 20.66 2.80 9.87
CA LEU A 10 19.66 3.04 8.83
C LEU A 10 18.28 3.36 9.41
N LEU A 11 17.85 2.64 10.46
CA LEU A 11 16.59 2.93 11.15
C LEU A 11 16.61 4.31 11.81
N LEU A 12 17.73 4.70 12.44
CA LEU A 12 17.87 6.03 13.04
C LEU A 12 17.80 7.12 11.97
N VAL A 13 18.51 6.96 10.87
CA VAL A 13 18.46 7.87 9.72
C VAL A 13 17.02 7.96 9.19
N ALA A 14 16.34 6.84 9.03
CA ALA A 14 14.95 6.81 8.59
C ALA A 14 14.03 7.60 9.53
N ILE A 15 14.14 7.44 10.85
CA ILE A 15 13.35 8.19 11.83
C ILE A 15 13.58 9.70 11.69
N VAL A 16 14.83 10.13 11.57
CA VAL A 16 15.16 11.56 11.38
C VAL A 16 14.55 12.09 10.07
N LEU A 17 14.68 11.33 8.99
CA LEU A 17 14.13 11.69 7.69
C LEU A 17 12.61 11.75 7.68
N LEU A 18 11.93 10.85 8.38
CA LEU A 18 10.49 10.90 8.56
C LEU A 18 10.05 12.18 9.27
N GLN A 19 10.79 12.63 10.31
CA GLN A 19 10.48 13.90 10.98
C GLN A 19 10.72 15.11 10.07
N ILE A 20 11.74 15.06 9.23
CA ILE A 20 12.02 16.11 8.23
C ILE A 20 10.92 16.11 7.15
N SER A 21 10.54 14.93 6.65
CA SER A 21 9.44 14.72 5.69
C SER A 21 8.15 15.38 6.18
N ARG A 22 7.75 15.13 7.43
CA ARG A 22 6.58 15.77 8.07
C ARG A 22 6.68 17.30 8.09
N ARG A 23 7.83 17.84 8.50
CA ARG A 23 8.03 19.31 8.58
C ARG A 23 8.01 20.00 7.22
N LEU A 24 8.53 19.33 6.19
CA LEU A 24 8.60 19.85 4.83
C LEU A 24 7.36 19.56 4.00
N SER A 25 6.41 18.75 4.53
CA SER A 25 5.24 18.24 3.79
C SER A 25 5.65 17.51 2.49
N VAL A 26 6.78 16.80 2.53
CA VAL A 26 7.31 15.99 1.42
C VAL A 26 6.90 14.53 1.66
N PRO A 27 6.45 13.77 0.65
CA PRO A 27 6.15 12.35 0.81
C PRO A 27 7.37 11.56 1.28
N TYR A 28 7.19 10.75 2.33
CA TYR A 28 8.30 9.99 2.93
C TYR A 28 8.98 9.01 1.95
N PRO A 29 8.28 8.34 0.99
CA PRO A 29 8.94 7.47 0.03
C PRO A 29 9.98 8.19 -0.82
N SER A 30 9.63 9.39 -1.30
CA SER A 30 10.52 10.24 -2.10
C SER A 30 11.74 10.69 -1.29
N MET A 31 11.52 11.11 -0.04
CA MET A 31 12.60 11.56 0.86
C MET A 31 13.55 10.42 1.20
N LEU A 32 13.02 9.24 1.52
CA LEU A 32 13.83 8.07 1.88
C LEU A 32 14.65 7.56 0.70
N ALA A 33 14.07 7.52 -0.51
CA ALA A 33 14.77 7.11 -1.72
C ALA A 33 15.92 8.08 -2.06
N LEU A 34 15.67 9.39 -2.00
CA LEU A 34 16.71 10.41 -2.19
C LEU A 34 17.82 10.33 -1.14
N ALA A 35 17.44 10.19 0.11
CA ALA A 35 18.40 10.10 1.20
C ALA A 35 19.22 8.80 1.14
N GLY A 36 18.60 7.67 0.78
CA GLY A 36 19.31 6.43 0.50
C GLY A 36 20.35 6.59 -0.60
N ALA A 37 19.98 7.27 -1.71
CA ALA A 37 20.89 7.60 -2.78
C ALA A 37 22.04 8.52 -2.32
N ALA A 38 21.75 9.54 -1.51
CA ALA A 38 22.77 10.43 -0.94
C ALA A 38 23.72 9.68 0.00
N VAL A 39 23.20 8.82 0.87
CA VAL A 39 24.00 7.98 1.80
C VAL A 39 24.92 7.03 1.02
N ALA A 40 24.44 6.46 -0.08
CA ALA A 40 25.23 5.56 -0.93
C ALA A 40 26.47 6.23 -1.55
N LEU A 41 26.41 7.55 -1.80
CA LEU A 41 27.53 8.30 -2.36
C LEU A 41 28.61 8.65 -1.33
N VAL A 42 28.34 8.49 -0.03
CA VAL A 42 29.31 8.78 1.04
C VAL A 42 30.24 7.58 1.25
N PRO A 43 31.57 7.75 1.10
CA PRO A 43 32.52 6.67 1.34
C PRO A 43 32.46 6.14 2.79
N GLY A 44 32.47 4.79 2.95
CA GLY A 44 32.49 4.15 4.28
C GLY A 44 31.13 3.97 4.95
N MET A 45 30.01 4.38 4.30
CA MET A 45 28.68 4.08 4.79
C MET A 45 28.32 2.60 4.67
N PRO A 46 27.47 2.07 5.58
CA PRO A 46 27.06 0.68 5.55
C PRO A 46 26.33 0.34 4.24
N TYR A 47 26.68 -0.80 3.68
CA TYR A 47 26.04 -1.37 2.51
C TYR A 47 25.37 -2.68 2.90
N ILE A 48 24.11 -2.83 2.56
CA ILE A 48 23.33 -4.05 2.76
C ILE A 48 22.94 -4.56 1.38
N SER A 49 23.56 -5.67 0.96
CA SER A 49 23.09 -6.41 -0.21
C SER A 49 21.93 -7.31 0.21
N LEU A 50 20.81 -7.17 -0.44
CA LEU A 50 19.69 -8.09 -0.32
C LEU A 50 19.58 -8.92 -1.59
N ASP A 51 19.39 -10.23 -1.43
CA ASP A 51 18.99 -11.07 -2.54
C ASP A 51 17.65 -10.59 -3.09
N PRO A 52 17.52 -10.38 -4.42
CA PRO A 52 16.31 -9.80 -5.02
C PRO A 52 15.04 -10.61 -4.75
N HIS A 53 15.09 -11.94 -4.78
CA HIS A 53 13.93 -12.78 -4.47
C HIS A 53 13.50 -12.65 -3.02
N THR A 54 14.47 -12.60 -2.11
CA THR A 54 14.21 -12.35 -0.68
C THR A 54 13.63 -10.94 -0.46
N ALA A 55 14.13 -9.93 -1.19
CA ALA A 55 13.61 -8.57 -1.12
C ALA A 55 12.15 -8.48 -1.59
N LEU A 56 11.82 -9.14 -2.71
CA LEU A 56 10.44 -9.25 -3.20
C LEU A 56 9.52 -9.87 -2.14
N ALA A 57 9.90 -11.04 -1.62
CA ALA A 57 9.11 -11.72 -0.60
C ALA A 57 8.95 -10.87 0.67
N LEU A 58 10.05 -10.28 1.17
CA LEU A 58 10.08 -9.55 2.43
C LEU A 58 9.25 -8.27 2.41
N PHE A 59 9.35 -7.49 1.33
CA PHE A 59 8.74 -6.17 1.26
C PHE A 59 7.37 -6.17 0.59
N ILE A 60 7.18 -7.00 -0.45
CA ILE A 60 5.96 -6.97 -1.25
C ILE A 60 4.87 -7.86 -0.64
N ALA A 61 5.19 -9.07 -0.16
CA ALA A 61 4.14 -9.98 0.32
C ALA A 61 3.31 -9.41 1.48
N PRO A 62 3.90 -8.77 2.53
CA PRO A 62 3.12 -8.13 3.59
C PRO A 62 2.30 -6.93 3.11
N ALA A 63 2.88 -6.08 2.26
CA ALA A 63 2.20 -4.91 1.73
C ALA A 63 1.01 -5.31 0.83
N LEU A 64 1.17 -6.33 0.00
CA LEU A 64 0.08 -6.90 -0.82
C LEU A 64 -1.01 -7.54 0.04
N LEU A 65 -0.63 -8.28 1.09
CA LEU A 65 -1.60 -8.88 2.00
C LEU A 65 -2.48 -7.81 2.65
N ASP A 66 -1.85 -6.77 3.20
CA ASP A 66 -2.52 -5.65 3.86
C ASP A 66 -3.46 -4.92 2.88
N ALA A 67 -2.96 -4.50 1.73
CA ALA A 67 -3.75 -3.82 0.71
C ALA A 67 -4.90 -4.69 0.16
N ALA A 68 -4.68 -5.99 -0.04
CA ALA A 68 -5.71 -6.90 -0.55
C ALA A 68 -6.74 -7.28 0.51
N PHE A 69 -6.37 -7.30 1.80
CA PHE A 69 -7.28 -7.54 2.90
C PHE A 69 -8.31 -6.42 3.02
N ASP A 70 -7.88 -5.17 2.84
CA ASP A 70 -8.73 -3.98 2.89
C ASP A 70 -9.53 -3.74 1.59
N PHE A 71 -9.34 -4.56 0.55
CA PHE A 71 -10.01 -4.42 -0.73
C PHE A 71 -11.16 -5.42 -0.93
N PRO A 72 -12.42 -5.04 -0.65
CA PRO A 72 -13.55 -5.99 -0.68
C PRO A 72 -13.88 -6.50 -2.08
N LEU A 73 -14.15 -7.81 -2.22
CA LEU A 73 -14.57 -8.45 -3.48
C LEU A 73 -15.78 -7.79 -4.15
N GLY A 74 -16.72 -7.24 -3.36
CA GLY A 74 -17.87 -6.51 -3.88
C GLY A 74 -17.49 -5.26 -4.68
N ILE A 75 -16.45 -4.57 -4.21
CA ILE A 75 -15.87 -3.40 -4.88
C ILE A 75 -15.11 -3.84 -6.13
N ALA A 76 -14.29 -4.90 -6.05
CA ALA A 76 -13.60 -5.46 -7.20
C ALA A 76 -14.59 -5.82 -8.34
N ARG A 77 -15.72 -6.44 -8.01
CA ARG A 77 -16.76 -6.77 -8.98
C ARG A 77 -17.44 -5.53 -9.59
N ARG A 78 -17.61 -4.47 -8.81
CA ARG A 78 -18.22 -3.22 -9.30
C ARG A 78 -17.29 -2.48 -10.28
N PHE A 79 -15.99 -2.49 -10.02
CA PHE A 79 -14.97 -1.78 -10.79
C PHE A 79 -14.10 -2.72 -11.65
N TRP A 80 -14.59 -3.94 -11.97
CA TRP A 80 -13.82 -4.94 -12.72
C TRP A 80 -13.25 -4.43 -14.04
N LEU A 81 -14.02 -3.61 -14.78
CA LEU A 81 -13.61 -3.09 -16.09
C LEU A 81 -12.47 -2.06 -15.98
N PRO A 82 -12.55 -0.99 -15.14
CA PRO A 82 -11.41 -0.13 -14.88
C PRO A 82 -10.19 -0.90 -14.39
N LEU A 83 -10.36 -1.84 -13.46
CA LEU A 83 -9.27 -2.63 -12.91
C LEU A 83 -8.57 -3.47 -14.00
N LEU A 84 -9.33 -4.16 -14.85
CA LEU A 84 -8.77 -4.94 -15.93
C LEU A 84 -8.03 -4.08 -16.95
N VAL A 85 -8.62 -2.92 -17.33
CA VAL A 85 -7.99 -2.02 -18.31
C VAL A 85 -6.70 -1.41 -17.76
N PHE A 86 -6.68 -0.97 -16.51
CA PHE A 86 -5.48 -0.34 -15.93
C PHE A 86 -4.44 -1.37 -15.51
N ALA A 87 -4.82 -2.43 -14.81
CA ALA A 87 -3.87 -3.41 -14.29
C ALA A 87 -3.29 -4.33 -15.37
N ILE A 88 -4.04 -4.66 -16.41
CA ILE A 88 -3.55 -5.52 -17.50
C ILE A 88 -3.28 -4.68 -18.74
N GLY A 89 -4.28 -3.97 -19.25
CA GLY A 89 -4.15 -3.16 -20.46
C GLY A 89 -3.08 -2.07 -20.33
N GLY A 90 -3.09 -1.32 -19.21
CA GLY A 90 -2.10 -0.28 -18.93
C GLY A 90 -0.68 -0.83 -18.84
N VAL A 91 -0.50 -1.97 -18.17
CA VAL A 91 0.80 -2.66 -18.08
C VAL A 91 1.26 -3.13 -19.46
N CYS A 92 0.41 -3.80 -20.23
CA CYS A 92 0.75 -4.28 -21.58
C CYS A 92 1.14 -3.13 -22.52
N VAL A 93 0.35 -2.04 -22.54
CA VAL A 93 0.64 -0.87 -23.40
C VAL A 93 1.93 -0.19 -22.99
N THR A 94 2.17 -0.02 -21.68
CA THR A 94 3.41 0.59 -21.17
C THR A 94 4.61 -0.30 -21.49
N ALA A 95 4.51 -1.61 -21.23
CA ALA A 95 5.58 -2.56 -21.52
C ALA A 95 5.92 -2.60 -23.02
N ALA A 96 4.91 -2.60 -23.89
CA ALA A 96 5.11 -2.56 -25.33
C ALA A 96 5.74 -1.25 -25.82
N ALA A 97 5.30 -0.09 -25.28
CA ALA A 97 5.85 1.21 -25.66
C ALA A 97 7.32 1.35 -25.24
N VAL A 98 7.66 0.93 -24.02
CA VAL A 98 9.05 0.94 -23.52
C VAL A 98 9.90 -0.08 -24.28
N ALA A 99 9.36 -1.26 -24.56
CA ALA A 99 10.04 -2.27 -25.37
C ALA A 99 10.37 -1.76 -26.79
N PHE A 100 9.43 -1.08 -27.42
CA PHE A 100 9.66 -0.47 -28.73
C PHE A 100 10.81 0.54 -28.70
N VAL A 101 10.86 1.40 -27.68
CA VAL A 101 11.92 2.40 -27.55
C VAL A 101 13.25 1.74 -27.15
N GLY A 102 13.24 0.74 -26.27
CA GLY A 102 14.43 -0.04 -25.92
C GLY A 102 15.06 -0.72 -27.13
N TRP A 103 14.23 -1.29 -28.02
CA TRP A 103 14.67 -1.87 -29.27
C TRP A 103 15.17 -0.81 -30.26
N ALA A 104 14.41 0.28 -30.47
CA ALA A 104 14.67 1.26 -31.52
C ALA A 104 15.84 2.21 -31.18
N VAL A 105 16.01 2.57 -29.89
CA VAL A 105 16.98 3.61 -29.45
C VAL A 105 18.19 2.97 -28.75
N ALA A 106 17.97 2.04 -27.81
CA ALA A 106 19.07 1.39 -27.09
C ALA A 106 19.61 0.14 -27.78
N GLY A 107 19.01 -0.29 -28.91
CA GLY A 107 19.46 -1.49 -29.64
C GLY A 107 19.30 -2.80 -28.85
N LEU A 108 18.42 -2.82 -27.85
CA LEU A 108 18.14 -4.02 -27.06
C LEU A 108 17.49 -5.09 -27.95
N PRO A 109 17.84 -6.39 -27.76
CA PRO A 109 17.02 -7.48 -28.30
C PRO A 109 15.56 -7.32 -27.89
N ILE A 110 14.61 -7.68 -28.76
CA ILE A 110 13.18 -7.46 -28.50
C ILE A 110 12.73 -8.07 -27.16
N ALA A 111 13.20 -9.27 -26.84
CA ALA A 111 12.87 -9.91 -25.57
C ALA A 111 13.46 -9.14 -24.38
N ALA A 112 14.72 -8.68 -24.45
CA ALA A 112 15.33 -7.87 -23.41
C ALA A 112 14.66 -6.49 -23.27
N ALA A 113 14.25 -5.87 -24.36
CA ALA A 113 13.49 -4.64 -24.35
C ALA A 113 12.10 -4.83 -23.70
N LEU A 114 11.44 -5.98 -23.95
CA LEU A 114 10.17 -6.32 -23.31
C LEU A 114 10.34 -6.58 -21.80
N VAL A 115 11.47 -7.18 -21.39
CA VAL A 115 11.83 -7.33 -19.96
C VAL A 115 11.93 -5.96 -19.30
N LEU A 116 12.66 -5.00 -19.89
CA LEU A 116 12.71 -3.63 -19.38
C LEU A 116 11.31 -3.01 -19.30
N GLY A 117 10.52 -3.18 -20.36
CA GLY A 117 9.15 -2.71 -20.42
C GLY A 117 8.29 -3.26 -19.28
N ALA A 118 8.37 -4.58 -19.02
CA ALA A 118 7.65 -5.23 -17.93
C ALA A 118 8.11 -4.72 -16.54
N ILE A 119 9.42 -4.51 -16.36
CA ILE A 119 10.00 -3.98 -15.11
C ILE A 119 9.42 -2.60 -14.76
N VAL A 120 9.33 -1.67 -15.73
CA VAL A 120 8.93 -0.28 -15.46
C VAL A 120 7.43 -0.02 -15.67
N ALA A 121 6.66 -1.02 -16.14
CA ALA A 121 5.24 -0.84 -16.42
C ALA A 121 4.36 -0.66 -15.17
N PRO A 122 4.48 -1.47 -14.08
CA PRO A 122 3.53 -1.40 -12.99
C PRO A 122 3.70 -0.13 -12.16
N PRO A 123 2.62 0.67 -11.95
CA PRO A 123 2.64 1.74 -10.96
C PRO A 123 2.54 1.18 -9.53
N ASP A 124 3.23 1.82 -8.60
CA ASP A 124 3.25 1.47 -7.17
C ASP A 124 2.19 2.26 -6.39
N ALA A 125 1.24 1.55 -5.77
CA ALA A 125 0.25 2.21 -4.94
C ALA A 125 0.79 2.65 -3.58
N ALA A 126 1.79 1.99 -3.00
CA ALA A 126 2.29 2.36 -1.69
C ALA A 126 2.80 3.81 -1.68
N ALA A 127 3.57 4.18 -2.73
CA ALA A 127 4.05 5.54 -2.91
C ALA A 127 2.90 6.55 -3.11
N ALA A 128 1.89 6.21 -3.93
CA ALA A 128 0.74 7.07 -4.15
C ALA A 128 -0.13 7.18 -2.89
N THR A 129 -0.40 6.08 -2.21
CA THR A 129 -1.23 6.02 -1.00
C THR A 129 -0.62 6.83 0.14
N ALA A 130 0.71 6.83 0.29
CA ALA A 130 1.40 7.65 1.28
C ALA A 130 1.07 9.15 1.16
N VAL A 131 0.89 9.65 -0.07
CA VAL A 131 0.46 11.03 -0.31
C VAL A 131 -1.06 11.19 -0.17
N LEU A 132 -1.81 10.26 -0.74
CA LEU A 132 -3.27 10.32 -0.80
C LEU A 132 -3.93 10.13 0.56
N SER A 133 -3.30 9.42 1.51
CA SER A 133 -3.81 9.22 2.88
C SER A 133 -4.02 10.52 3.64
N SER A 134 -3.25 11.56 3.32
CA SER A 134 -3.38 12.90 3.90
C SER A 134 -4.45 13.77 3.25
N MET A 135 -5.12 13.31 2.19
CA MET A 135 -6.08 14.05 1.37
C MET A 135 -7.39 13.26 1.19
N SER A 136 -8.48 13.96 0.93
CA SER A 136 -9.79 13.32 0.67
C SER A 136 -10.12 13.43 -0.82
N ILE A 137 -9.69 12.45 -1.60
CA ILE A 137 -10.02 12.32 -3.03
C ILE A 137 -11.35 11.58 -3.25
N PRO A 138 -11.98 11.69 -4.46
CA PRO A 138 -13.17 10.93 -4.78
C PRO A 138 -12.99 9.42 -4.58
N ARG A 139 -13.92 8.79 -3.86
CA ARG A 139 -13.85 7.36 -3.49
C ARG A 139 -13.66 6.41 -4.68
N SER A 140 -14.28 6.72 -5.82
CA SER A 140 -14.13 5.91 -7.03
C SER A 140 -12.70 5.91 -7.54
N THR A 141 -12.02 7.07 -7.50
CA THR A 141 -10.63 7.21 -7.93
C THR A 141 -9.68 6.48 -6.97
N ASP A 142 -9.83 6.68 -5.66
CA ASP A 142 -9.05 5.96 -4.65
C ASP A 142 -9.19 4.45 -4.79
N THR A 143 -10.43 3.97 -4.95
CA THR A 143 -10.73 2.54 -5.13
C THR A 143 -10.07 1.96 -6.38
N VAL A 144 -10.12 2.68 -7.50
CA VAL A 144 -9.51 2.18 -8.75
C VAL A 144 -7.99 2.16 -8.64
N LEU A 145 -7.37 3.18 -8.06
CA LEU A 145 -5.91 3.23 -7.87
C LEU A 145 -5.40 2.11 -6.97
N ARG A 146 -6.05 1.88 -5.83
CA ARG A 146 -5.68 0.77 -4.92
C ARG A 146 -5.90 -0.59 -5.56
N GLY A 147 -7.02 -0.78 -6.23
CA GLY A 147 -7.33 -2.05 -6.88
C GLY A 147 -6.46 -2.33 -8.09
N GLU A 148 -6.06 -1.31 -8.85
CA GLU A 148 -5.11 -1.45 -9.95
C GLU A 148 -3.79 -2.04 -9.46
N SER A 149 -3.22 -1.50 -8.41
CA SER A 149 -1.93 -1.95 -7.86
C SER A 149 -1.94 -3.38 -7.35
N LEU A 150 -3.09 -3.92 -6.93
CA LEU A 150 -3.18 -5.32 -6.52
C LEU A 150 -2.97 -6.32 -7.66
N PHE A 151 -3.26 -5.92 -8.90
CA PHE A 151 -3.24 -6.83 -10.05
C PHE A 151 -2.16 -6.49 -11.10
N ASN A 152 -1.69 -5.25 -11.15
CA ASN A 152 -0.68 -4.80 -12.11
C ASN A 152 0.67 -5.48 -11.91
N ASP A 153 1.08 -5.72 -10.66
CA ASP A 153 2.33 -6.40 -10.33
C ASP A 153 2.34 -7.84 -10.84
N ALA A 154 1.19 -8.53 -10.70
CA ALA A 154 1.05 -9.88 -11.24
C ALA A 154 1.14 -9.89 -12.78
N ALA A 155 0.50 -8.93 -13.45
CA ALA A 155 0.55 -8.80 -14.89
C ALA A 155 1.98 -8.49 -15.38
N ALA A 156 2.68 -7.59 -14.70
CA ALA A 156 4.05 -7.22 -15.01
C ALA A 156 5.04 -8.38 -14.82
N LEU A 157 4.95 -9.09 -13.70
CA LEU A 157 5.80 -10.25 -13.43
C LEU A 157 5.57 -11.38 -14.43
N LEU A 158 4.33 -11.63 -14.86
CA LEU A 158 4.05 -12.62 -15.90
C LEU A 158 4.68 -12.24 -17.26
N ILE A 159 4.62 -10.96 -17.65
CA ILE A 159 5.30 -10.47 -18.87
C ILE A 159 6.82 -10.57 -18.69
N PHE A 160 7.34 -10.21 -17.52
CA PHE A 160 8.75 -10.31 -17.19
C PHE A 160 9.26 -11.75 -17.31
N ASP A 161 8.60 -12.71 -16.68
CA ASP A 161 8.97 -14.14 -16.71
C ASP A 161 8.89 -14.71 -18.12
N ALA A 162 7.83 -14.36 -18.88
CA ALA A 162 7.69 -14.76 -20.27
C ALA A 162 8.83 -14.22 -21.15
N ALA A 163 9.11 -12.91 -21.03
CA ALA A 163 10.14 -12.27 -21.84
C ALA A 163 11.55 -12.74 -21.47
N LEU A 164 11.81 -12.96 -20.16
CA LEU A 164 13.07 -13.50 -19.67
C LEU A 164 13.29 -14.93 -20.17
N SER A 165 12.24 -15.76 -20.16
CA SER A 165 12.31 -17.13 -20.70
C SER A 165 12.59 -17.14 -22.21
N VAL A 166 11.99 -16.24 -22.97
CA VAL A 166 12.28 -16.09 -24.41
C VAL A 166 13.71 -15.61 -24.63
N GLN A 167 14.20 -14.68 -23.80
CA GLN A 167 15.57 -14.16 -23.89
C GLN A 167 16.61 -15.27 -23.63
N SER A 168 16.34 -16.17 -22.70
CA SER A 168 17.27 -17.26 -22.32
C SER A 168 17.18 -18.47 -23.27
N ALA A 169 16.00 -18.87 -23.69
CA ALA A 169 15.75 -20.07 -24.51
C ALA A 169 15.71 -19.80 -26.02
N GLY A 170 15.62 -18.53 -26.45
CA GLY A 170 15.50 -18.14 -27.85
C GLY A 170 14.11 -18.29 -28.47
N ASN A 171 13.22 -19.07 -27.86
CA ASN A 171 11.86 -19.29 -28.32
C ASN A 171 10.89 -19.49 -27.15
N LEU A 172 9.63 -19.15 -27.37
CA LEU A 172 8.52 -19.56 -26.49
C LEU A 172 8.26 -21.05 -26.72
N ASP A 173 8.84 -21.90 -25.88
CA ASP A 173 8.53 -23.32 -25.89
C ASP A 173 7.10 -23.56 -25.35
N THR A 174 6.43 -24.60 -25.83
CA THR A 174 5.09 -25.02 -25.36
C THR A 174 5.06 -25.29 -23.87
N ALA A 175 6.16 -25.75 -23.28
CA ALA A 175 6.29 -25.97 -21.85
C ALA A 175 6.24 -24.64 -21.06
N VAL A 176 6.95 -23.60 -21.53
CA VAL A 176 6.94 -22.26 -20.93
C VAL A 176 5.55 -21.62 -21.05
N ALA A 177 4.92 -21.71 -22.23
CA ALA A 177 3.57 -21.20 -22.45
C ALA A 177 2.53 -21.89 -21.55
N LEU A 178 2.63 -23.20 -21.37
CA LEU A 178 1.77 -23.96 -20.45
C LEU A 178 2.00 -23.54 -19.00
N HIS A 179 3.27 -23.42 -18.58
CA HIS A 179 3.63 -22.99 -17.24
C HIS A 179 3.06 -21.60 -16.91
N LEU A 180 3.25 -20.62 -17.79
CA LEU A 180 2.71 -19.26 -17.63
C LEU A 180 1.17 -19.25 -17.61
N SER A 181 0.52 -20.08 -18.44
CA SER A 181 -0.94 -20.19 -18.46
C SER A 181 -1.52 -20.79 -17.18
N LEU A 182 -0.76 -21.65 -16.48
CA LEU A 182 -1.14 -22.27 -15.20
C LEU A 182 -0.75 -21.42 -14.00
N ALA A 183 0.23 -20.52 -14.12
CA ALA A 183 0.73 -19.68 -13.02
C ALA A 183 -0.40 -18.81 -12.42
N VAL A 184 -1.25 -18.24 -13.26
CA VAL A 184 -2.38 -17.39 -12.85
C VAL A 184 -3.47 -18.18 -12.12
N PRO A 185 -4.14 -19.16 -12.77
CA PRO A 185 -5.21 -19.91 -12.09
C PRO A 185 -4.69 -20.75 -10.93
N GLY A 186 -3.47 -21.28 -11.03
CA GLY A 186 -2.83 -22.03 -9.97
C GLY A 186 -2.53 -21.17 -8.73
N GLY A 187 -2.02 -19.96 -8.92
CA GLY A 187 -1.79 -19.00 -7.83
C GLY A 187 -3.10 -18.64 -7.11
N ILE A 188 -4.15 -18.30 -7.86
CA ILE A 188 -5.46 -17.99 -7.29
C ILE A 188 -6.02 -19.20 -6.50
N LEU A 189 -5.96 -20.39 -7.06
CA LEU A 189 -6.43 -21.61 -6.41
C LEU A 189 -5.65 -21.90 -5.12
N LEU A 190 -4.32 -21.79 -5.18
CA LEU A 190 -3.45 -21.96 -4.02
C LEU A 190 -3.82 -20.97 -2.90
N GLY A 191 -4.03 -19.69 -3.24
CA GLY A 191 -4.46 -18.67 -2.28
C GLY A 191 -5.79 -18.99 -1.61
N ILE A 192 -6.79 -19.45 -2.37
CA ILE A 192 -8.10 -19.84 -1.85
C ILE A 192 -7.98 -21.07 -0.91
N ILE A 193 -7.21 -22.07 -1.32
CA ILE A 193 -6.97 -23.28 -0.49
C ILE A 193 -6.26 -22.90 0.80
N ALA A 194 -5.19 -22.08 0.71
CA ALA A 194 -4.44 -21.62 1.86
C ALA A 194 -5.34 -20.84 2.84
N ALA A 195 -6.23 -19.98 2.35
CA ALA A 195 -7.20 -19.27 3.20
C ALA A 195 -8.14 -20.23 3.94
N GLY A 196 -8.54 -21.32 3.29
CA GLY A 196 -9.33 -22.39 3.93
C GLY A 196 -8.56 -23.09 5.06
N VAL A 197 -7.30 -23.44 4.80
CA VAL A 197 -6.40 -24.10 5.78
C VAL A 197 -6.15 -23.18 6.98
N VAL A 198 -5.77 -21.92 6.71
CA VAL A 198 -5.50 -20.93 7.76
C VAL A 198 -6.73 -20.66 8.61
N ARG A 199 -7.90 -20.54 8.01
CA ARG A 199 -9.17 -20.38 8.75
C ARG A 199 -9.43 -21.58 9.68
N TYR A 200 -9.03 -22.78 9.27
CA TYR A 200 -9.11 -23.95 10.14
C TYR A 200 -8.11 -23.88 11.28
N LEU A 201 -6.85 -23.49 11.01
CA LEU A 201 -5.79 -23.38 12.02
C LEU A 201 -6.06 -22.25 13.03
N MET A 202 -6.61 -21.12 12.56
CA MET A 202 -6.92 -19.97 13.41
C MET A 202 -7.84 -20.32 14.59
N ARG A 203 -8.68 -21.36 14.49
CA ARG A 203 -9.52 -21.78 15.62
C ARG A 203 -8.73 -22.27 16.84
N PHE A 204 -7.50 -22.72 16.64
CA PHE A 204 -6.64 -23.24 17.72
C PHE A 204 -5.78 -22.16 18.37
N VAL A 205 -5.53 -21.05 17.68
CA VAL A 205 -4.66 -19.97 18.14
C VAL A 205 -5.40 -18.64 18.31
N ALA A 206 -6.71 -18.63 18.07
CA ALA A 206 -7.52 -17.43 18.22
C ALA A 206 -7.46 -16.88 19.65
N GLY A 207 -7.28 -15.57 19.78
CA GLY A 207 -7.18 -14.89 21.08
C GLY A 207 -5.79 -14.96 21.74
N THR A 208 -4.79 -15.52 21.07
CA THR A 208 -3.40 -15.58 21.54
C THR A 208 -2.46 -14.79 20.65
N LEU A 209 -1.28 -14.43 21.18
CA LEU A 209 -0.19 -13.83 20.36
C LEU A 209 0.26 -14.78 19.23
N GLY A 210 0.10 -16.10 19.42
CA GLY A 210 0.34 -17.10 18.36
C GLY A 210 -0.50 -16.87 17.11
N GLY A 211 -1.72 -16.32 17.26
CA GLY A 211 -2.57 -15.95 16.12
C GLY A 211 -1.98 -14.82 15.28
N ILE A 212 -1.33 -13.84 15.89
CA ILE A 212 -0.63 -12.75 15.17
C ILE A 212 0.63 -13.31 14.49
N LEU A 213 1.42 -14.12 15.18
CA LEU A 213 2.59 -14.77 14.58
C LEU A 213 2.22 -15.64 13.39
N LEU A 214 1.11 -16.37 13.48
CA LEU A 214 0.63 -17.19 12.36
C LEU A 214 0.34 -16.33 11.12
N GLN A 215 -0.19 -15.11 11.28
CA GLN A 215 -0.45 -14.19 10.17
C GLN A 215 0.83 -13.85 9.40
N PHE A 216 1.95 -13.63 10.08
CA PHE A 216 3.25 -13.40 9.42
C PHE A 216 3.79 -14.66 8.74
N VAL A 217 3.84 -15.76 9.48
CA VAL A 217 4.36 -17.04 8.96
C VAL A 217 3.60 -17.47 7.70
N GLN A 218 2.29 -17.43 7.72
CA GLN A 218 1.46 -17.85 6.58
C GLN A 218 1.68 -16.97 5.34
N THR A 219 1.92 -15.66 5.51
CA THR A 219 2.16 -14.73 4.40
C THR A 219 3.42 -15.11 3.65
N PHE A 220 4.54 -15.26 4.37
CA PHE A 220 5.81 -15.63 3.75
C PHE A 220 5.81 -17.08 3.25
N LEU A 221 5.20 -18.00 4.00
CA LEU A 221 5.10 -19.39 3.60
C LEU A 221 4.30 -19.55 2.31
N LEU A 222 3.17 -18.84 2.17
CA LEU A 222 2.37 -18.87 0.95
C LEU A 222 3.15 -18.32 -0.25
N TRP A 223 3.89 -17.22 -0.07
CA TRP A 223 4.76 -16.67 -1.11
C TRP A 223 5.79 -17.70 -1.57
N ILE A 224 6.55 -18.27 -0.63
CA ILE A 224 7.60 -19.26 -0.93
C ILE A 224 7.02 -20.51 -1.61
N ILE A 225 5.87 -21.00 -1.15
CA ILE A 225 5.22 -22.17 -1.77
C ILE A 225 4.80 -21.84 -3.20
N ALA A 226 4.20 -20.67 -3.44
CA ALA A 226 3.79 -20.26 -4.78
C ALA A 226 5.00 -20.19 -5.73
N GLU A 227 6.10 -19.54 -5.32
CA GLU A 227 7.35 -19.48 -6.11
C GLU A 227 7.92 -20.87 -6.41
N ARG A 228 8.02 -21.74 -5.40
CA ARG A 228 8.54 -23.10 -5.59
C ARG A 228 7.70 -23.96 -6.52
N LEU A 229 6.39 -23.71 -6.58
CA LEU A 229 5.47 -24.40 -7.50
C LEU A 229 5.43 -23.73 -8.88
N GLY A 230 6.15 -22.62 -9.08
CA GLY A 230 6.12 -21.84 -10.31
C GLY A 230 4.76 -21.16 -10.54
N LEU A 231 4.04 -20.84 -9.47
CA LEU A 231 2.75 -20.16 -9.51
C LEU A 231 2.93 -18.67 -9.21
N SER A 232 1.98 -17.83 -9.62
CA SER A 232 2.02 -16.41 -9.29
C SER A 232 1.85 -16.18 -7.77
N ALA A 233 2.96 -15.83 -7.09
CA ALA A 233 2.96 -15.54 -5.66
C ALA A 233 2.09 -14.31 -5.33
N VAL A 234 2.12 -13.28 -6.18
CA VAL A 234 1.27 -12.08 -6.05
C VAL A 234 -0.21 -12.45 -6.04
N LEU A 235 -0.67 -13.22 -7.04
CA LEU A 235 -2.07 -13.62 -7.13
C LEU A 235 -2.46 -14.60 -6.02
N ALA A 236 -1.53 -15.43 -5.54
CA ALA A 236 -1.78 -16.30 -4.40
C ALA A 236 -2.04 -15.49 -3.12
N ILE A 237 -1.20 -14.47 -2.81
CA ILE A 237 -1.40 -13.57 -1.67
C ILE A 237 -2.70 -12.76 -1.81
N VAL A 238 -2.97 -12.18 -2.97
CA VAL A 238 -4.19 -11.40 -3.21
C VAL A 238 -5.45 -12.25 -3.03
N ALA A 239 -5.49 -13.45 -3.65
CA ALA A 239 -6.62 -14.36 -3.53
C ALA A 239 -6.80 -14.86 -2.10
N PHE A 240 -5.70 -15.13 -1.39
CA PHE A 240 -5.69 -15.51 0.02
C PHE A 240 -6.26 -14.40 0.90
N ALA A 241 -5.75 -13.17 0.80
CA ALA A 241 -6.17 -12.03 1.59
C ALA A 241 -7.66 -11.71 1.40
N MET A 242 -8.10 -11.60 0.13
CA MET A 242 -9.51 -11.32 -0.20
C MET A 242 -10.47 -12.44 0.27
N THR A 243 -10.02 -13.71 0.26
CA THR A 243 -10.82 -14.85 0.75
C THR A 243 -10.90 -14.84 2.27
N LEU A 244 -9.78 -14.52 2.94
CA LEU A 244 -9.70 -14.46 4.40
C LEU A 244 -10.51 -13.28 4.95
N ALA A 245 -10.40 -12.09 4.36
CA ALA A 245 -11.12 -10.88 4.74
C ALA A 245 -12.63 -11.13 4.79
N ARG A 246 -13.19 -11.80 3.78
CA ARG A 246 -14.63 -12.14 3.73
C ARG A 246 -15.13 -12.97 4.91
N SER A 247 -14.27 -13.76 5.53
CA SER A 247 -14.66 -14.73 6.57
C SER A 247 -14.23 -14.35 7.99
N SER A 248 -13.28 -13.43 8.14
CA SER A 248 -12.56 -13.16 9.39
C SER A 248 -13.22 -12.08 10.26
N GLU A 249 -13.77 -11.02 9.64
CA GLU A 249 -14.24 -9.85 10.38
C GLU A 249 -15.37 -10.14 11.38
N ALA A 250 -16.27 -11.07 11.06
CA ALA A 250 -17.42 -11.39 11.90
C ALA A 250 -17.10 -12.33 13.08
N ARG A 251 -15.93 -13.00 13.06
CA ARG A 251 -15.62 -14.09 14.02
C ARG A 251 -14.49 -13.79 14.98
N SER A 252 -13.65 -12.80 14.70
CA SER A 252 -12.54 -12.40 15.58
C SER A 252 -13.02 -11.52 16.73
N SER A 253 -12.43 -11.67 17.93
CA SER A 253 -12.71 -10.76 19.05
C SER A 253 -12.25 -9.33 18.72
N ALA A 254 -12.93 -8.34 19.29
CA ALA A 254 -12.57 -6.92 19.08
C ALA A 254 -11.10 -6.65 19.48
N ARG A 255 -10.66 -7.22 20.60
CA ARG A 255 -9.27 -7.10 21.09
C ARG A 255 -8.27 -7.60 20.07
N MET A 256 -8.51 -8.79 19.50
CA MET A 256 -7.62 -9.39 18.49
C MET A 256 -7.56 -8.55 17.21
N ARG A 257 -8.68 -8.00 16.74
CA ARG A 257 -8.71 -7.13 15.56
C ARG A 257 -7.88 -5.88 15.76
N VAL A 258 -8.06 -5.19 16.90
CA VAL A 258 -7.33 -3.94 17.19
C VAL A 258 -5.84 -4.20 17.30
N GLN A 259 -5.43 -5.24 18.04
CA GLN A 259 -4.01 -5.59 18.20
C GLN A 259 -3.38 -6.03 16.88
N SER A 260 -4.04 -6.89 16.13
CA SER A 260 -3.55 -7.35 14.83
C SER A 260 -3.38 -6.20 13.85
N TYR A 261 -4.37 -5.31 13.76
CA TYR A 261 -4.30 -4.13 12.89
C TYR A 261 -3.13 -3.21 13.27
N ALA A 262 -2.95 -2.91 14.55
CA ALA A 262 -1.86 -2.06 15.02
C ALA A 262 -0.47 -2.67 14.69
N VAL A 263 -0.31 -3.98 14.88
CA VAL A 263 0.95 -4.67 14.57
C VAL A 263 1.21 -4.68 13.06
N TRP A 264 0.19 -5.00 12.23
CA TRP A 264 0.34 -5.00 10.78
C TRP A 264 0.68 -3.63 10.21
N THR A 265 -0.04 -2.59 10.63
CA THR A 265 0.27 -1.20 10.23
C THR A 265 1.72 -0.83 10.54
N ALA A 266 2.18 -1.12 11.76
CA ALA A 266 3.56 -0.83 12.15
C ALA A 266 4.60 -1.61 11.34
N VAL A 267 4.36 -2.90 11.11
CA VAL A 267 5.30 -3.76 10.35
C VAL A 267 5.36 -3.35 8.89
N VAL A 268 4.20 -3.17 8.23
CA VAL A 268 4.15 -2.75 6.82
C VAL A 268 4.82 -1.38 6.65
N PHE A 269 4.58 -0.45 7.58
CA PHE A 269 5.23 0.85 7.58
C PHE A 269 6.76 0.74 7.67
N VAL A 270 7.29 -0.03 8.64
CA VAL A 270 8.75 -0.24 8.80
C VAL A 270 9.34 -0.90 7.56
N LEU A 271 8.67 -1.91 7.00
CA LEU A 271 9.12 -2.58 5.78
C LEU A 271 9.16 -1.62 4.58
N ASN A 272 8.14 -0.77 4.41
CA ASN A 272 8.12 0.24 3.36
C ASN A 272 9.25 1.27 3.53
N VAL A 273 9.46 1.77 4.76
CA VAL A 273 10.55 2.70 5.08
C VAL A 273 11.91 2.10 4.74
N MET A 274 12.15 0.86 5.16
CA MET A 274 13.40 0.14 4.86
C MET A 274 13.55 -0.11 3.36
N ALA A 275 12.48 -0.49 2.69
CA ALA A 275 12.47 -0.73 1.26
C ALA A 275 12.89 0.51 0.46
N PHE A 276 12.26 1.67 0.69
CA PHE A 276 12.59 2.91 -0.03
C PHE A 276 14.02 3.41 0.29
N LEU A 277 14.47 3.27 1.53
CA LEU A 277 15.83 3.65 1.91
C LEU A 277 16.88 2.73 1.25
N LEU A 278 16.70 1.41 1.33
CA LEU A 278 17.61 0.43 0.72
C LEU A 278 17.59 0.53 -0.81
N MET A 279 16.43 0.82 -1.39
CA MET A 279 16.28 1.11 -2.80
C MET A 279 17.19 2.28 -3.23
N GLY A 280 17.16 3.40 -2.52
CA GLY A 280 18.03 4.54 -2.80
C GLY A 280 19.51 4.19 -2.70
N MET A 281 19.88 3.34 -1.74
CA MET A 281 21.28 2.94 -1.52
C MET A 281 21.90 2.12 -2.66
N GLN A 282 21.10 1.52 -3.53
CA GLN A 282 21.62 0.74 -4.68
C GLN A 282 22.27 1.60 -5.77
N VAL A 283 22.10 2.93 -5.73
CA VAL A 283 22.66 3.85 -6.73
C VAL A 283 24.16 3.69 -6.92
N ARG A 284 24.89 3.41 -5.83
CA ARG A 284 26.35 3.27 -5.86
C ARG A 284 26.81 2.12 -6.75
N ASP A 285 26.17 0.97 -6.64
CA ASP A 285 26.53 -0.21 -7.43
C ASP A 285 26.15 -0.04 -8.89
N ILE A 286 25.01 0.62 -9.14
CA ILE A 286 24.52 0.88 -10.50
C ILE A 286 25.47 1.84 -11.24
N VAL A 287 25.81 2.97 -10.61
CA VAL A 287 26.62 4.03 -11.25
C VAL A 287 28.11 3.68 -11.22
N GLY A 288 28.59 3.03 -10.15
CA GLY A 288 30.01 2.70 -9.98
C GLY A 288 30.54 1.62 -10.94
N GLY A 289 29.64 0.81 -11.52
CA GLY A 289 30.00 -0.25 -12.48
C GLY A 289 30.11 0.21 -13.94
N MET A 290 29.64 1.44 -14.28
CA MET A 290 29.57 1.91 -15.66
C MET A 290 30.72 2.85 -16.05
N PRO A 291 31.32 2.70 -17.26
CA PRO A 291 32.20 3.68 -17.86
C PRO A 291 31.47 5.02 -18.12
N ALA A 292 32.19 6.15 -17.96
CA ALA A 292 31.59 7.48 -18.08
C ALA A 292 30.93 7.75 -19.44
N ASP A 293 31.47 7.18 -20.52
CA ASP A 293 30.93 7.35 -21.88
C ASP A 293 29.55 6.70 -22.02
N HIS A 294 29.35 5.53 -21.42
CA HIS A 294 28.07 4.82 -21.44
C HIS A 294 27.03 5.42 -20.49
N LEU A 295 27.47 6.16 -19.45
CA LEU A 295 26.54 6.81 -18.51
C LEU A 295 25.68 7.89 -19.18
N TRP A 296 26.21 8.67 -20.13
CA TRP A 296 25.46 9.70 -20.84
C TRP A 296 24.40 9.12 -21.77
N ASP A 297 24.73 8.06 -22.48
CA ASP A 297 23.79 7.36 -23.37
C ASP A 297 22.69 6.69 -22.54
N ALA A 298 23.05 6.02 -21.46
CA ALA A 298 22.11 5.39 -20.54
C ALA A 298 21.23 6.42 -19.82
N ALA A 299 21.76 7.58 -19.43
CA ALA A 299 20.98 8.66 -18.82
C ALA A 299 19.98 9.27 -19.81
N THR A 300 20.39 9.47 -21.06
CA THR A 300 19.51 9.99 -22.13
C THR A 300 18.38 8.99 -22.42
N PHE A 301 18.71 7.70 -22.54
CA PHE A 301 17.74 6.65 -22.73
C PHE A 301 16.78 6.53 -21.52
N SER A 302 17.30 6.65 -20.30
CA SER A 302 16.48 6.66 -19.07
C SER A 302 15.52 7.83 -19.04
N LEU A 303 15.96 9.04 -19.42
CA LEU A 303 15.10 10.22 -19.50
C LEU A 303 13.97 10.03 -20.52
N LEU A 304 14.29 9.49 -21.70
CA LEU A 304 13.29 9.18 -22.72
C LEU A 304 12.27 8.15 -22.20
N THR A 305 12.76 7.11 -21.51
CA THR A 305 11.90 6.08 -20.90
C THR A 305 10.98 6.68 -19.85
N ILE A 306 11.47 7.58 -18.98
CA ILE A 306 10.65 8.30 -17.98
C ILE A 306 9.50 9.06 -18.68
N VAL A 307 9.82 9.84 -19.70
CA VAL A 307 8.82 10.62 -20.44
C VAL A 307 7.77 9.72 -21.08
N ILE A 308 8.19 8.61 -21.69
CA ILE A 308 7.27 7.64 -22.32
C ILE A 308 6.38 6.96 -21.30
N VAL A 309 6.92 6.51 -20.19
CA VAL A 309 6.15 5.86 -19.12
C VAL A 309 5.07 6.79 -18.57
N ILE A 310 5.40 8.06 -18.35
CA ILE A 310 4.43 9.07 -17.89
C ILE A 310 3.41 9.38 -19.00
N ALA A 311 3.85 9.60 -20.24
CA ALA A 311 2.98 9.93 -21.37
C ALA A 311 1.97 8.79 -21.67
N VAL A 312 2.45 7.55 -21.74
CA VAL A 312 1.59 6.37 -21.94
C VAL A 312 0.57 6.24 -20.83
N ARG A 313 0.95 6.48 -19.59
CA ARG A 313 0.04 6.47 -18.45
C ARG A 313 -1.12 7.46 -18.65
N PHE A 314 -0.81 8.70 -19.06
CA PHE A 314 -1.85 9.70 -19.37
C PHE A 314 -2.73 9.26 -20.55
N VAL A 315 -2.14 8.72 -21.61
CA VAL A 315 -2.89 8.25 -22.78
C VAL A 315 -3.87 7.15 -22.36
N VAL A 316 -3.45 6.19 -21.55
CA VAL A 316 -4.30 5.10 -21.06
C VAL A 316 -5.42 5.65 -20.17
N CYS A 317 -5.11 6.51 -19.20
CA CYS A 317 -6.10 7.06 -18.28
C CYS A 317 -7.14 7.96 -18.99
N LEU A 318 -6.70 8.86 -19.85
CA LEU A 318 -7.59 9.76 -20.59
C LEU A 318 -8.37 9.00 -21.69
N GLY A 319 -7.73 8.07 -22.38
CA GLY A 319 -8.37 7.22 -23.37
C GLY A 319 -9.48 6.37 -22.76
N PHE A 320 -9.19 5.69 -21.65
CA PHE A 320 -10.20 4.93 -20.91
C PHE A 320 -11.33 5.83 -20.43
N ASN A 321 -11.02 6.98 -19.83
CA ASN A 321 -12.05 7.91 -19.37
C ASN A 321 -12.96 8.37 -20.51
N ARG A 322 -12.39 8.69 -21.67
CA ARG A 322 -13.17 9.11 -22.85
C ARG A 322 -14.12 8.00 -23.35
N VAL A 323 -13.61 6.78 -23.46
CA VAL A 323 -14.40 5.63 -23.89
C VAL A 323 -15.47 5.26 -22.86
N ASN A 324 -15.09 5.20 -21.59
CA ASN A 324 -16.02 4.85 -20.51
C ASN A 324 -17.11 5.91 -20.35
N SER A 325 -16.79 7.21 -20.42
CA SER A 325 -17.78 8.29 -20.36
C SER A 325 -18.79 8.20 -21.49
N TRP A 326 -18.34 7.92 -22.71
CA TRP A 326 -19.23 7.71 -23.86
C TRP A 326 -20.17 6.50 -23.67
N TYR A 327 -19.63 5.40 -23.11
CA TYR A 327 -20.40 4.18 -22.85
C TYR A 327 -21.44 4.35 -21.73
N GLU A 328 -21.06 5.00 -20.60
CA GLU A 328 -21.96 5.27 -19.46
C GLU A 328 -23.06 6.24 -19.82
N LEU A 329 -22.75 7.31 -20.59
CA LEU A 329 -23.76 8.24 -21.12
C LEU A 329 -24.79 7.55 -21.99
N ARG A 330 -24.38 6.57 -22.82
CA ARG A 330 -25.33 5.79 -23.64
C ARG A 330 -26.23 4.86 -22.82
N ARG A 331 -25.80 4.46 -21.61
CA ARG A 331 -26.60 3.63 -20.70
C ARG A 331 -27.43 4.41 -19.70
N GLY A 332 -27.41 5.75 -19.74
CA GLY A 332 -28.18 6.60 -18.85
C GLY A 332 -27.72 6.56 -17.38
N ARG A 333 -26.47 6.20 -17.12
CA ARG A 333 -25.90 6.23 -15.75
C ARG A 333 -25.39 7.62 -15.41
N PRO A 334 -25.66 8.14 -14.19
CA PRO A 334 -25.60 9.57 -13.93
C PRO A 334 -24.23 10.20 -13.73
N GLU A 335 -23.12 9.47 -13.54
CA GLU A 335 -21.82 10.12 -13.25
C GLU A 335 -20.62 9.34 -13.78
N PRO A 336 -20.16 9.60 -15.02
CA PRO A 336 -18.84 9.12 -15.46
C PRO A 336 -17.73 9.85 -14.69
N ALA A 337 -16.57 9.20 -14.53
CA ALA A 337 -15.39 9.83 -13.95
C ALA A 337 -15.02 11.09 -14.74
N THR A 338 -14.68 12.17 -14.02
CA THR A 338 -14.32 13.45 -14.64
C THR A 338 -12.92 13.39 -15.28
N VAL A 339 -12.66 14.30 -16.22
CA VAL A 339 -11.31 14.43 -16.82
C VAL A 339 -10.26 14.75 -15.76
N THR A 340 -10.62 15.54 -14.73
CA THR A 340 -9.72 15.86 -13.61
C THR A 340 -9.35 14.61 -12.79
N GLN A 341 -10.27 13.68 -12.60
CA GLN A 341 -9.99 12.38 -11.96
C GLN A 341 -9.07 11.51 -12.83
N ALA A 342 -9.26 11.52 -14.16
CA ALA A 342 -8.38 10.80 -15.08
C ALA A 342 -6.97 11.40 -15.12
N LEU A 343 -6.84 12.72 -15.04
CA LEU A 343 -5.56 13.41 -14.93
C LEU A 343 -4.84 13.04 -13.62
N LEU A 344 -5.57 13.03 -12.51
CA LEU A 344 -5.03 12.58 -11.22
C LEU A 344 -4.55 11.14 -11.29
N ALA A 345 -5.35 10.22 -11.82
CA ALA A 345 -4.97 8.81 -11.97
C ALA A 345 -3.74 8.64 -12.89
N GLY A 346 -3.62 9.46 -13.92
CA GLY A 346 -2.44 9.53 -14.78
C GLY A 346 -1.19 9.97 -14.00
N TRP A 347 -1.30 10.99 -13.16
CA TRP A 347 -0.18 11.49 -12.35
C TRP A 347 0.20 10.56 -11.21
N CYS A 348 -0.73 9.79 -10.64
CA CYS A 348 -0.47 8.78 -9.59
C CYS A 348 0.28 7.54 -10.10
N GLY A 349 0.91 7.59 -11.25
CA GLY A 349 1.66 6.48 -11.84
C GLY A 349 3.09 6.35 -11.34
N MET A 350 3.38 6.62 -10.07
CA MET A 350 4.73 6.44 -9.48
C MET A 350 5.16 4.97 -9.55
N ARG A 351 6.46 4.73 -9.75
CA ARG A 351 7.07 3.39 -9.73
C ARG A 351 7.77 3.19 -8.39
N GLY A 352 7.90 1.93 -7.97
CA GLY A 352 8.39 1.65 -6.64
C GLY A 352 9.23 0.37 -6.55
N LEU A 353 8.98 -0.36 -5.48
CA LEU A 353 9.81 -1.46 -5.03
C LEU A 353 9.83 -2.63 -6.02
N VAL A 354 8.69 -3.01 -6.59
CA VAL A 354 8.59 -4.13 -7.54
C VAL A 354 9.49 -3.90 -8.75
N THR A 355 9.49 -2.67 -9.28
CA THR A 355 10.34 -2.27 -10.41
C THR A 355 11.82 -2.50 -10.13
N LEU A 356 12.32 -2.10 -8.96
CA LEU A 356 13.74 -2.30 -8.65
C LEU A 356 14.08 -3.73 -8.29
N ALA A 357 13.25 -4.40 -7.52
CA ALA A 357 13.50 -5.77 -7.14
C ALA A 357 13.55 -6.70 -8.38
N THR A 358 12.66 -6.49 -9.35
CA THR A 358 12.70 -7.22 -10.62
C THR A 358 13.90 -6.85 -11.49
N ALA A 359 14.31 -5.58 -11.50
CA ALA A 359 15.53 -5.18 -12.22
C ALA A 359 16.79 -5.83 -11.64
N PHE A 360 16.89 -5.93 -10.33
CA PHE A 360 18.02 -6.62 -9.67
C PHE A 360 17.97 -8.14 -9.81
N ALA A 361 16.80 -8.73 -10.01
CA ALA A 361 16.64 -10.16 -10.24
C ALA A 361 17.13 -10.61 -11.63
N LEU A 362 17.54 -9.69 -12.51
CA LEU A 362 18.09 -10.02 -13.82
C LEU A 362 19.41 -10.82 -13.68
N PRO A 363 19.59 -11.90 -14.46
CA PRO A 363 20.83 -12.65 -14.51
C PRO A 363 22.05 -11.78 -14.85
N ALA A 364 23.23 -12.17 -14.39
CA ALA A 364 24.45 -11.41 -14.61
C ALA A 364 24.85 -11.31 -16.11
N ASP A 365 24.47 -12.30 -16.89
CA ASP A 365 24.70 -12.41 -18.34
C ASP A 365 23.60 -11.78 -19.19
N PHE A 366 22.65 -11.07 -18.56
CA PHE A 366 21.56 -10.42 -19.28
C PHE A 366 22.06 -9.29 -20.19
N PRO A 367 21.59 -9.19 -21.47
CA PRO A 367 22.04 -8.17 -22.41
C PRO A 367 21.85 -6.75 -21.88
N GLN A 368 22.93 -5.97 -21.85
CA GLN A 368 22.95 -4.58 -21.37
C GLN A 368 22.30 -4.42 -19.98
N ARG A 369 22.51 -5.37 -19.08
CA ARG A 369 21.94 -5.42 -17.74
C ARG A 369 22.08 -4.09 -17.00
N ASP A 370 23.26 -3.46 -17.08
CA ASP A 370 23.54 -2.21 -16.37
C ASP A 370 22.67 -1.05 -16.87
N VAL A 371 22.41 -0.97 -18.19
CA VAL A 371 21.50 0.02 -18.78
C VAL A 371 20.07 -0.21 -18.31
N VAL A 372 19.62 -1.46 -18.28
CA VAL A 372 18.27 -1.83 -17.84
C VAL A 372 18.08 -1.48 -16.36
N VAL A 373 19.03 -1.84 -15.51
CA VAL A 373 18.97 -1.58 -14.06
C VAL A 373 19.05 -0.07 -13.77
N LEU A 374 19.96 0.67 -14.45
CA LEU A 374 20.04 2.12 -14.33
C LEU A 374 18.74 2.81 -14.77
N THR A 375 18.18 2.37 -15.90
CA THR A 375 16.92 2.92 -16.41
C THR A 375 15.77 2.67 -15.45
N ALA A 376 15.63 1.45 -14.93
CA ALA A 376 14.62 1.11 -13.93
C ALA A 376 14.77 1.99 -12.66
N PHE A 377 16.00 2.14 -12.16
CA PHE A 377 16.29 2.99 -11.02
C PHE A 377 15.96 4.46 -11.29
N ALA A 378 16.36 4.99 -12.46
CA ALA A 378 16.09 6.37 -12.85
C ALA A 378 14.58 6.64 -12.97
N VAL A 379 13.82 5.69 -13.55
CA VAL A 379 12.35 5.77 -13.66
C VAL A 379 11.72 5.81 -12.27
N VAL A 380 12.13 4.91 -11.36
CA VAL A 380 11.60 4.89 -9.99
C VAL A 380 11.91 6.19 -9.28
N LEU A 381 13.18 6.60 -9.24
CA LEU A 381 13.58 7.81 -8.53
C LEU A 381 12.90 9.06 -9.10
N ALA A 382 12.88 9.22 -10.42
CA ALA A 382 12.24 10.37 -11.06
C ALA A 382 10.73 10.41 -10.78
N THR A 383 10.03 9.28 -10.89
CA THR A 383 8.58 9.24 -10.64
C THR A 383 8.27 9.45 -9.16
N LEU A 384 9.00 8.83 -8.24
CA LEU A 384 8.82 9.07 -6.81
C LEU A 384 9.07 10.54 -6.44
N VAL A 385 10.13 11.14 -6.95
CA VAL A 385 10.50 12.52 -6.60
C VAL A 385 9.60 13.53 -7.30
N VAL A 386 9.52 13.47 -8.63
CA VAL A 386 8.77 14.49 -9.41
C VAL A 386 7.28 14.36 -9.17
N GLN A 387 6.71 13.17 -9.35
CA GLN A 387 5.26 12.96 -9.17
C GLN A 387 4.88 13.04 -7.69
N GLY A 388 5.67 12.46 -6.78
CA GLY A 388 5.41 12.52 -5.35
C GLY A 388 5.39 13.94 -4.79
N LEU A 389 6.40 14.76 -5.08
CA LEU A 389 6.46 16.16 -4.61
C LEU A 389 5.37 17.05 -5.21
N THR A 390 4.96 16.77 -6.45
CA THR A 390 3.98 17.59 -7.16
C THR A 390 2.55 17.11 -7.00
N LEU A 391 2.31 15.92 -6.42
CA LEU A 391 0.98 15.33 -6.32
C LEU A 391 0.04 16.18 -5.46
N THR A 392 0.47 16.59 -4.27
CA THR A 392 -0.34 17.45 -3.36
C THR A 392 -0.75 18.78 -4.02
N PRO A 393 0.17 19.58 -4.61
CA PRO A 393 -0.22 20.81 -5.31
C PRO A 393 -1.15 20.53 -6.51
N ILE A 394 -0.95 19.44 -7.24
CA ILE A 394 -1.81 19.07 -8.37
C ILE A 394 -3.23 18.73 -7.90
N ILE A 395 -3.40 17.97 -6.83
CA ILE A 395 -4.73 17.65 -6.27
C ILE A 395 -5.48 18.94 -5.89
N ARG A 396 -4.79 19.87 -5.24
CA ARG A 396 -5.36 21.18 -4.88
C ARG A 396 -5.71 22.01 -6.11
N TRP A 397 -4.85 22.05 -7.10
CA TRP A 397 -5.09 22.76 -8.37
C TRP A 397 -6.27 22.19 -9.16
N LEU A 398 -6.43 20.86 -9.16
CA LEU A 398 -7.55 20.17 -9.80
C LEU A 398 -8.86 20.28 -9.00
N GLY A 399 -8.84 20.85 -7.77
CA GLY A 399 -10.02 20.97 -6.92
C GLY A 399 -10.59 19.64 -6.44
N LEU A 400 -9.75 18.62 -6.30
CA LEU A 400 -10.16 17.26 -5.95
C LEU A 400 -10.04 16.96 -4.44
N ASP A 401 -9.58 17.90 -3.61
CA ASP A 401 -9.54 17.73 -2.14
C ASP A 401 -10.93 18.00 -1.55
N ARG A 402 -11.64 16.93 -1.19
CA ARG A 402 -13.02 16.95 -0.67
C ARG A 402 -13.12 16.72 0.84
N ARG A 403 -12.16 17.20 1.62
CA ARG A 403 -12.12 16.97 3.09
C ARG A 403 -13.42 17.31 3.79
N ALA A 404 -14.06 18.42 3.44
CA ALA A 404 -15.32 18.82 4.03
C ALA A 404 -16.48 17.85 3.73
N GLU A 405 -16.56 17.31 2.52
CA GLU A 405 -17.60 16.35 2.10
C GLU A 405 -17.40 14.98 2.76
N GLY A 406 -16.16 14.49 2.86
CA GLY A 406 -15.84 13.19 3.46
C GLY A 406 -16.21 13.11 4.95
N HIS A 407 -15.98 14.18 5.70
CA HIS A 407 -16.41 14.25 7.11
C HIS A 407 -17.93 14.18 7.26
N GLY A 408 -18.68 14.81 6.36
CA GLY A 408 -20.15 14.78 6.38
C GLY A 408 -20.71 13.37 6.12
N GLU A 409 -20.17 12.65 5.13
CA GLU A 409 -20.63 11.28 4.83
C GLU A 409 -20.34 10.30 5.98
N LEU A 410 -19.16 10.40 6.58
CA LEU A 410 -18.80 9.55 7.72
C LEU A 410 -19.66 9.84 8.94
N ALA A 411 -20.00 11.11 9.18
CA ALA A 411 -20.95 11.50 10.23
C ALA A 411 -22.32 10.86 10.01
N VAL A 412 -22.86 10.90 8.79
CA VAL A 412 -24.14 10.25 8.45
C VAL A 412 -24.12 8.74 8.71
N LEU A 413 -23.02 8.06 8.33
CA LEU A 413 -22.86 6.62 8.59
C LEU A 413 -22.80 6.30 10.10
N ARG A 414 -22.08 7.12 10.87
CA ARG A 414 -22.05 7.01 12.34
C ARG A 414 -23.43 7.17 12.95
N GLY A 415 -24.22 8.15 12.46
CA GLY A 415 -25.60 8.34 12.88
C GLY A 415 -26.48 7.12 12.62
N LYS A 416 -26.35 6.48 11.45
CA LYS A 416 -27.08 5.24 11.14
C LYS A 416 -26.68 4.08 12.06
N ILE A 417 -25.38 3.94 12.37
CA ILE A 417 -24.89 2.90 13.29
C ILE A 417 -25.40 3.16 14.71
N ALA A 418 -25.37 4.41 15.18
CA ALA A 418 -25.92 4.79 16.49
C ALA A 418 -27.43 4.52 16.58
N LEU A 419 -28.19 4.80 15.51
CA LEU A 419 -29.62 4.47 15.43
C LEU A 419 -29.87 2.96 15.53
N ALA A 420 -29.05 2.15 14.86
CA ALA A 420 -29.14 0.69 14.97
C ALA A 420 -28.83 0.20 16.41
N GLY A 421 -27.89 0.86 17.10
CA GLY A 421 -27.63 0.63 18.53
C GLY A 421 -28.84 0.97 19.41
N LEU A 422 -29.46 2.13 19.17
CA LEU A 422 -30.65 2.57 19.88
C LEU A 422 -31.80 1.58 19.73
N SER A 423 -32.06 1.09 18.50
CA SER A 423 -33.16 0.13 18.25
C SER A 423 -33.00 -1.20 19.00
N LYS A 424 -31.77 -1.58 19.39
CA LYS A 424 -31.54 -2.78 20.23
C LYS A 424 -31.81 -2.54 21.72
N LEU A 425 -31.92 -1.28 22.13
CA LEU A 425 -32.27 -0.88 23.49
C LEU A 425 -33.78 -0.60 23.64
N ASP A 426 -34.54 -0.70 22.55
CA ASP A 426 -36.00 -0.55 22.61
C ASP A 426 -36.61 -1.69 23.46
N GLY A 427 -37.40 -1.29 24.49
CA GLY A 427 -37.98 -2.24 25.41
C GLY A 427 -37.14 -2.56 26.67
N ALA A 428 -35.89 -2.15 26.75
CA ALA A 428 -35.12 -2.24 28.00
C ALA A 428 -35.63 -1.20 29.01
N THR A 429 -35.93 -1.63 30.23
CA THR A 429 -36.53 -0.79 31.30
C THR A 429 -35.56 -0.46 32.42
N GLU A 430 -34.32 -0.96 32.35
CA GLU A 430 -33.27 -0.73 33.32
C GLU A 430 -32.74 0.70 33.27
N ALA A 431 -32.40 1.28 34.41
CA ALA A 431 -31.86 2.65 34.52
C ALA A 431 -30.56 2.85 33.71
N GLU A 432 -29.75 1.80 33.58
CA GLU A 432 -28.53 1.77 32.79
C GLU A 432 -28.80 1.89 31.29
N ALA A 433 -29.94 1.45 30.82
CA ALA A 433 -30.37 1.60 29.42
C ALA A 433 -30.55 3.08 29.07
N ASP A 434 -30.99 3.93 29.96
CA ASP A 434 -31.15 5.36 29.74
C ASP A 434 -29.81 6.08 29.56
N LEU A 435 -28.77 5.66 30.27
CA LEU A 435 -27.41 6.17 30.08
C LEU A 435 -26.89 5.83 28.67
N LEU A 436 -27.06 4.59 28.24
CA LEU A 436 -26.66 4.14 26.90
C LEU A 436 -27.48 4.84 25.81
N ARG A 437 -28.79 4.97 26.00
CA ARG A 437 -29.66 5.73 25.07
C ARG A 437 -29.20 7.18 24.94
N SER A 438 -28.83 7.84 26.04
CA SER A 438 -28.33 9.21 26.03
C SER A 438 -27.06 9.34 25.20
N LYS A 439 -26.10 8.42 25.39
CA LYS A 439 -24.85 8.37 24.61
C LYS A 439 -25.14 8.21 23.10
N PHE A 440 -25.90 7.20 22.71
CA PHE A 440 -26.18 6.95 21.29
C PHE A 440 -27.04 8.06 20.66
N ARG A 441 -27.91 8.73 21.42
CA ARG A 441 -28.65 9.92 20.94
C ARG A 441 -27.70 11.08 20.64
N ILE A 442 -26.72 11.36 21.49
CA ILE A 442 -25.69 12.40 21.24
C ILE A 442 -24.92 12.07 19.96
N GLU A 443 -24.51 10.82 19.78
CA GLU A 443 -23.81 10.37 18.57
C GLU A 443 -24.67 10.49 17.30
N GLN A 444 -25.96 10.13 17.38
CA GLN A 444 -26.91 10.25 16.28
C GLN A 444 -27.20 11.71 15.92
N GLN A 445 -27.43 12.56 16.91
CA GLN A 445 -27.75 13.98 16.72
C GLN A 445 -26.56 14.74 16.13
N ALA A 446 -25.35 14.47 16.59
CA ALA A 446 -24.12 15.04 16.05
C ALA A 446 -23.92 14.73 14.54
N ALA A 447 -24.53 13.65 14.05
CA ALA A 447 -24.52 13.29 12.63
C ALA A 447 -25.50 14.10 11.77
N SER A 448 -26.52 14.73 12.39
CA SER A 448 -27.63 15.32 11.67
C SER A 448 -27.57 16.85 11.56
N ARG A 449 -26.89 17.55 12.47
CA ARG A 449 -26.84 19.04 12.52
C ARG A 449 -25.49 19.55 13.05
N THR A 450 -25.05 20.69 12.50
CA THR A 450 -23.81 21.37 12.91
C THR A 450 -23.84 21.89 14.37
N GLU A 451 -25.05 22.22 14.89
CA GLU A 451 -25.21 22.66 16.28
C GLU A 451 -25.06 21.51 17.27
N ASP A 452 -25.47 20.30 16.89
CA ASP A 452 -25.39 19.09 17.72
C ASP A 452 -23.96 18.52 17.74
N ALA A 453 -23.11 18.87 16.78
CA ALA A 453 -21.68 18.56 16.80
C ALA A 453 -20.99 19.21 18.01
N LYS A 454 -21.40 20.41 18.44
CA LYS A 454 -20.91 21.06 19.66
C LYS A 454 -21.22 20.27 20.93
N SER A 455 -22.36 19.57 20.95
CA SER A 455 -22.74 18.69 22.06
C SER A 455 -21.80 17.49 22.18
N LEU A 456 -21.45 16.87 21.05
CA LEU A 456 -20.49 15.76 21.01
C LEU A 456 -19.07 16.21 21.42
N ASP A 457 -18.63 17.38 20.96
CA ASP A 457 -17.33 17.94 21.36
C ASP A 457 -17.28 18.31 22.84
N THR A 458 -18.39 18.82 23.38
CA THR A 458 -18.51 19.08 24.80
C THR A 458 -18.48 17.78 25.61
N TYR A 459 -19.21 16.76 25.17
CA TYR A 459 -19.15 15.42 25.78
C TYR A 459 -17.73 14.85 25.78
N ARG A 460 -17.06 14.88 24.63
CA ARG A 460 -15.65 14.40 24.49
C ARG A 460 -14.72 15.14 25.44
N ARG A 461 -14.77 16.46 25.46
CA ARG A 461 -13.94 17.29 26.32
C ARG A 461 -14.14 16.96 27.82
N LEU A 462 -15.40 16.80 28.25
CA LEU A 462 -15.70 16.45 29.64
C LEU A 462 -15.26 15.03 29.98
N ALA A 463 -15.46 14.08 29.07
CA ALA A 463 -15.02 12.70 29.24
C ALA A 463 -13.49 12.60 29.34
N LEU A 464 -12.75 13.30 28.46
CA LEU A 464 -11.27 13.34 28.50
C LEU A 464 -10.77 13.98 29.79
N LYS A 465 -11.45 15.02 30.31
CA LYS A 465 -11.12 15.62 31.60
C LYS A 465 -11.32 14.63 32.75
N ALA A 466 -12.40 13.85 32.74
CA ALA A 466 -12.66 12.83 33.74
C ALA A 466 -11.64 11.70 33.68
N ILE A 467 -11.26 11.27 32.47
CA ILE A 467 -10.22 10.25 32.23
C ILE A 467 -8.85 10.73 32.73
N ALA A 468 -8.50 11.99 32.48
CA ALA A 468 -7.26 12.57 33.00
C ALA A 468 -7.22 12.51 34.53
N GLY A 469 -8.33 12.82 35.23
CA GLY A 469 -8.42 12.68 36.68
C GLY A 469 -8.28 11.24 37.18
N GLN A 470 -8.79 10.24 36.42
CA GLN A 470 -8.58 8.82 36.73
C GLN A 470 -7.10 8.44 36.63
N ARG A 471 -6.42 8.94 35.57
CA ARG A 471 -4.98 8.69 35.37
C ARG A 471 -4.12 9.33 36.47
N GLU A 472 -4.42 10.57 36.87
CA GLU A 472 -3.76 11.25 37.99
C GLU A 472 -3.91 10.46 39.28
N GLU A 473 -5.10 9.96 39.59
CA GLU A 473 -5.34 9.17 40.79
C GLU A 473 -4.60 7.82 40.74
N LEU A 474 -4.57 7.16 39.58
CA LEU A 474 -3.82 5.92 39.39
C LEU A 474 -2.31 6.12 39.63
N GLU A 475 -1.73 7.21 39.10
CA GLU A 475 -0.33 7.57 39.38
C GLU A 475 -0.09 7.87 40.85
N ARG A 476 -1.02 8.56 41.51
CA ARG A 476 -0.94 8.81 42.95
C ARG A 476 -0.94 7.51 43.75
N LEU A 477 -1.82 6.55 43.41
CA LEU A 477 -1.88 5.24 44.07
C LEU A 477 -0.58 4.43 43.84
N ARG A 478 0.03 4.53 42.68
CA ARG A 478 1.33 3.93 42.38
C ARG A 478 2.44 4.52 43.27
N LEU A 479 2.52 5.86 43.38
CA LEU A 479 3.52 6.53 44.15
C LEU A 479 3.44 6.21 45.65
N VAL A 480 2.25 5.97 46.19
CA VAL A 480 2.06 5.56 47.58
C VAL A 480 2.05 4.03 47.78
N HIS A 481 2.53 3.27 46.80
CA HIS A 481 2.63 1.81 46.80
C HIS A 481 1.34 1.07 47.15
N LYS A 482 0.17 1.62 46.80
CA LYS A 482 -1.14 1.01 47.02
C LYS A 482 -1.58 0.08 45.93
N VAL A 483 -0.91 0.08 44.77
CA VAL A 483 -1.12 -0.82 43.62
C VAL A 483 0.21 -1.46 43.27
N ASN A 484 0.18 -2.73 42.91
CA ASN A 484 1.34 -3.42 42.34
C ASN A 484 1.47 -3.14 40.81
N VAL A 485 2.55 -3.62 40.21
CA VAL A 485 2.85 -3.34 38.80
C VAL A 485 1.78 -3.92 37.87
N ASP A 486 1.28 -5.11 38.17
CA ASP A 486 0.27 -5.80 37.33
C ASP A 486 -1.09 -5.09 37.44
N GLU A 487 -1.50 -4.71 38.66
CA GLU A 487 -2.73 -3.94 38.88
C GLU A 487 -2.65 -2.56 38.22
N TYR A 488 -1.50 -1.88 38.35
CA TYR A 488 -1.28 -0.60 37.68
C TYR A 488 -1.43 -0.72 36.16
N ASN A 489 -0.77 -1.70 35.53
CA ASN A 489 -0.83 -1.91 34.08
C ASN A 489 -2.25 -2.27 33.61
N LEU A 490 -2.97 -3.11 34.37
CA LEU A 490 -4.35 -3.47 34.07
C LEU A 490 -5.28 -2.25 34.10
N LEU A 491 -5.21 -1.45 35.18
CA LEU A 491 -6.04 -0.26 35.33
C LEU A 491 -5.68 0.83 34.31
N LEU A 492 -4.40 0.97 33.99
CA LEU A 492 -3.94 1.89 32.94
C LEU A 492 -4.49 1.48 31.57
N GLU A 493 -4.41 0.18 31.22
CA GLU A 493 -5.00 -0.35 29.96
C GLU A 493 -6.49 -0.04 29.87
N GLU A 494 -7.24 -0.19 30.97
CA GLU A 494 -8.68 0.13 31.01
C GLU A 494 -8.95 1.63 30.79
N ILE A 495 -8.13 2.50 31.37
CA ILE A 495 -8.24 3.96 31.20
C ILE A 495 -7.93 4.33 29.75
N ASP A 496 -6.88 3.75 29.16
CA ASP A 496 -6.47 4.00 27.79
C ASP A 496 -7.54 3.56 26.77
N TRP A 497 -8.18 2.40 26.97
CA TRP A 497 -9.32 1.98 26.15
C TRP A 497 -10.51 2.94 26.22
N ARG A 498 -10.80 3.50 27.40
CA ARG A 498 -11.84 4.52 27.57
C ARG A 498 -11.46 5.79 26.80
N GLU A 499 -10.22 6.25 26.91
CA GLU A 499 -9.71 7.41 26.18
C GLU A 499 -9.83 7.23 24.67
N LEU A 500 -9.33 6.11 24.14
CA LEU A 500 -9.45 5.79 22.73
C LEU A 500 -10.91 5.74 22.24
N SER A 501 -11.85 5.33 23.08
CA SER A 501 -13.28 5.30 22.70
C SER A 501 -13.89 6.69 22.55
N VAL A 502 -13.34 7.70 23.20
CA VAL A 502 -13.86 9.09 23.23
C VAL A 502 -13.13 9.99 22.24
N LEU A 503 -11.85 9.75 21.97
CA LEU A 503 -11.03 10.55 21.06
C LEU A 503 -11.67 10.65 19.66
N PRO A 504 -11.54 11.79 18.97
CA PRO A 504 -11.90 11.91 17.56
C PRO A 504 -10.99 11.03 16.69
N GLU A 505 -11.41 10.73 15.46
CA GLU A 505 -10.72 9.75 14.60
C GLU A 505 -9.29 10.15 14.26
N ASP A 506 -9.07 11.42 13.96
CA ASP A 506 -7.77 12.02 13.70
C ASP A 506 -6.80 11.87 14.86
N ALA A 507 -7.27 11.96 16.10
CA ALA A 507 -6.46 11.78 17.31
C ALA A 507 -6.24 10.30 17.71
N ARG A 508 -7.00 9.35 17.12
CA ARG A 508 -6.83 7.90 17.37
C ARG A 508 -5.77 7.25 16.51
N ARG A 509 -5.48 7.83 15.34
CA ARG A 509 -4.51 7.29 14.40
C ARG A 509 -3.13 7.84 14.72
N ILE A 510 -2.15 6.95 14.73
CA ILE A 510 -0.75 7.36 14.71
C ILE A 510 -0.49 7.80 13.26
N GLU A 511 -0.14 9.06 13.06
CA GLU A 511 0.21 9.58 11.74
C GLU A 511 1.47 8.87 11.24
N GLU A 512 1.41 8.30 10.05
CA GLU A 512 2.53 7.60 9.43
C GLU A 512 3.60 8.57 8.89
N SER A 513 3.25 9.82 8.63
CA SER A 513 4.17 10.86 8.15
C SER A 513 3.61 12.28 8.34
#